data_8ca006a17bf90f9c7c9a13ff68330192
#
_entry.id   8ca006a17bf90f9c7c9a13ff68330192
#
_cell.length_a   1.000
_cell.length_b   1.000
_cell.length_c   1.000
_cell.angle_alpha   90.00
_cell.angle_beta   90.00
_cell.angle_gamma   90.00
#
_symmetry.space_group_name_H-M   'P 1'
#
loop_
_entity.id
_entity.type
_entity.pdbx_description
1 polymer ?
#
loop_
_entity_poly.entity_id
_entity_poly.type
_entity_poly.pdbx_seq_one_letter_code
_entity_poly.pdbx_strand_id
1 'polypeptide(L)'
;MKISESAEMYLETILVLSKKGAVRSIDIARTMNFSRPSVSVTVHNLEKEKYISIDTDQTIKLLPKGLEIAERIYERHTVLTSFFEQIGVSKETASVDACKIEHDISSETFEAIKKIIKK
;
A
#
# COMPACT_ATOMS: atom_id res chain seq x y z
N MET A 1 -8.47 13.89 -8.70
CA MET A 1 -9.39 13.33 -7.68
C MET A 1 -8.61 12.53 -6.67
N LYS A 2 -8.88 12.79 -5.41
CA LYS A 2 -8.13 12.11 -4.35
C LYS A 2 -8.64 10.68 -4.16
N ILE A 3 -7.73 9.74 -4.21
CA ILE A 3 -8.06 8.33 -3.97
C ILE A 3 -8.24 8.10 -2.47
N SER A 4 -9.14 7.18 -2.10
CA SER A 4 -9.40 6.89 -0.69
C SER A 4 -8.23 6.15 -0.04
N GLU A 5 -8.15 6.28 1.28
CA GLU A 5 -7.13 5.54 2.06
C GLU A 5 -7.26 4.04 1.86
N SER A 6 -8.49 3.53 1.82
CA SER A 6 -8.73 2.11 1.60
C SER A 6 -8.17 1.65 0.25
N ALA A 7 -8.41 2.42 -0.80
CA ALA A 7 -7.90 2.09 -2.13
C ALA A 7 -6.38 2.12 -2.15
N GLU A 8 -5.77 3.10 -1.47
CA GLU A 8 -4.31 3.16 -1.36
C GLU A 8 -3.75 1.92 -0.68
N MET A 9 -4.41 1.45 0.37
CA MET A 9 -4.00 0.23 1.07
C MET A 9 -4.07 -0.99 0.18
N TYR A 10 -5.12 -1.10 -0.63
CA TYR A 10 -5.23 -2.21 -1.58
C TYR A 10 -4.09 -2.19 -2.59
N LEU A 11 -3.79 -1.00 -3.14
CA LEU A 11 -2.74 -0.88 -4.15
C LEU A 11 -1.37 -1.22 -3.57
N GLU A 12 -1.10 -0.75 -2.35
CA GLU A 12 0.15 -1.07 -1.67
C GLU A 12 0.26 -2.58 -1.43
N THR A 13 -0.82 -3.20 -0.98
CA THR A 13 -0.84 -4.64 -0.72
C THR A 13 -0.56 -5.42 -2.00
N ILE A 14 -1.16 -5.02 -3.11
CA ILE A 14 -0.90 -5.67 -4.40
C ILE A 14 0.57 -5.56 -4.77
N LEU A 15 1.16 -4.37 -4.58
CA LEU A 15 2.58 -4.17 -4.87
C LEU A 15 3.47 -5.12 -4.05
N VAL A 16 3.23 -5.18 -2.74
CA VAL A 16 4.02 -6.02 -1.85
C VAL A 16 3.89 -7.50 -2.22
N LEU A 17 2.67 -7.95 -2.46
CA LEU A 17 2.42 -9.35 -2.82
C LEU A 17 3.01 -9.69 -4.18
N SER A 18 2.99 -8.74 -5.13
CA SER A 18 3.50 -9.00 -6.48
C SER A 18 5.00 -9.27 -6.49
N LYS A 19 5.70 -8.83 -5.47
CA LYS A 19 7.14 -9.09 -5.35
C LYS A 19 7.43 -10.56 -5.04
N LYS A 20 6.43 -11.29 -4.55
CA LYS A 20 6.57 -12.70 -4.19
C LYS A 20 5.97 -13.64 -5.23
N GLY A 21 5.18 -13.13 -6.16
CA GLY A 21 4.56 -13.95 -7.18
C GLY A 21 3.25 -13.37 -7.68
N ALA A 22 2.49 -14.17 -8.41
CA ALA A 22 1.20 -13.74 -8.96
C ALA A 22 0.21 -13.42 -7.82
N VAL A 23 -0.57 -12.36 -8.02
CA VAL A 23 -1.53 -11.90 -7.01
C VAL A 23 -2.95 -12.12 -7.51
N ARG A 24 -3.78 -12.70 -6.64
CA ARG A 24 -5.21 -12.89 -6.91
C ARG A 24 -6.02 -12.31 -5.76
N SER A 25 -7.32 -12.17 -5.96
CA SER A 25 -8.21 -11.60 -4.92
C SER A 25 -8.11 -12.35 -3.60
N ILE A 26 -7.95 -13.68 -3.64
CA ILE A 26 -7.84 -14.45 -2.40
C ILE A 26 -6.59 -14.09 -1.61
N ASP A 27 -5.51 -13.76 -2.29
CA ASP A 27 -4.27 -13.38 -1.61
C ASP A 27 -4.45 -12.05 -0.88
N ILE A 28 -5.18 -11.11 -1.51
CA ILE A 28 -5.48 -9.83 -0.88
C ILE A 28 -6.38 -10.03 0.33
N ALA A 29 -7.43 -10.84 0.18
CA ALA A 29 -8.37 -11.11 1.26
C ALA A 29 -7.66 -11.69 2.47
N ARG A 30 -6.76 -12.64 2.23
CA ARG A 30 -5.99 -13.30 3.29
C ARG A 30 -5.05 -12.31 3.98
N THR A 31 -4.33 -11.53 3.19
CA THR A 31 -3.34 -10.58 3.72
C THR A 31 -3.98 -9.46 4.52
N MET A 32 -5.10 -8.91 4.03
CA MET A 32 -5.78 -7.79 4.68
C MET A 32 -6.82 -8.24 5.70
N ASN A 33 -7.07 -9.53 5.78
CA ASN A 33 -8.08 -10.09 6.68
C ASN A 33 -9.48 -9.51 6.38
N PHE A 34 -9.81 -9.42 5.12
CA PHE A 34 -11.11 -8.95 4.63
C PHE A 34 -11.88 -10.12 4.02
N SER A 35 -13.21 -10.00 3.95
CA SER A 35 -14.04 -11.02 3.33
C SER A 35 -13.81 -11.05 1.82
N ARG A 36 -13.97 -12.24 1.23
CA ARG A 36 -13.78 -12.40 -0.21
C ARG A 36 -14.76 -11.53 -1.03
N PRO A 37 -16.06 -11.46 -0.66
CA PRO A 37 -16.98 -10.57 -1.40
C PRO A 37 -16.56 -9.10 -1.36
N SER A 38 -16.10 -8.61 -0.21
CA SER A 38 -15.66 -7.22 -0.07
C SER A 38 -14.46 -6.95 -0.97
N VAL A 39 -13.49 -7.87 -0.98
CA VAL A 39 -12.30 -7.73 -1.82
C VAL A 39 -12.69 -7.76 -3.29
N SER A 40 -13.59 -8.66 -3.69
CA SER A 40 -14.02 -8.76 -5.07
C SER A 40 -14.64 -7.45 -5.58
N VAL A 41 -15.50 -6.83 -4.77
CA VAL A 41 -16.11 -5.56 -5.14
C VAL A 41 -15.05 -4.47 -5.34
N THR A 42 -14.13 -4.35 -4.38
CA THR A 42 -13.09 -3.33 -4.44
C THR A 42 -12.14 -3.54 -5.61
N VAL A 43 -11.74 -4.78 -5.84
CA VAL A 43 -10.83 -5.13 -6.93
C VAL A 43 -11.46 -4.78 -8.29
N HIS A 44 -12.74 -5.10 -8.46
CA HIS A 44 -13.44 -4.76 -9.72
C HIS A 44 -13.58 -3.25 -9.90
N ASN A 45 -13.79 -2.50 -8.80
CA ASN A 45 -13.84 -1.05 -8.88
C ASN A 45 -12.48 -0.46 -9.27
N LEU A 46 -11.40 -1.00 -8.70
CA LEU A 46 -10.05 -0.56 -9.06
C LEU A 46 -9.73 -0.84 -10.51
N GLU A 47 -10.19 -1.99 -11.03
CA GLU A 47 -10.02 -2.32 -12.44
C GLU A 47 -10.79 -1.34 -13.32
N LYS A 48 -12.03 -1.04 -12.96
CA LYS A 48 -12.88 -0.10 -13.68
C LYS A 48 -12.23 1.28 -13.77
N GLU A 49 -11.59 1.70 -12.68
CA GLU A 49 -10.92 3.01 -12.60
C GLU A 49 -9.51 2.97 -13.19
N LYS A 50 -9.08 1.83 -13.72
CA LYS A 50 -7.80 1.64 -14.41
C LYS A 50 -6.57 1.78 -13.54
N TYR A 51 -6.72 1.45 -12.26
CA TYR A 51 -5.55 1.34 -11.37
C TYR A 51 -4.89 -0.02 -11.49
N ILE A 52 -5.65 -1.03 -11.86
CA ILE A 52 -5.17 -2.40 -12.00
C ILE A 52 -5.80 -3.04 -13.24
N SER A 53 -5.21 -4.17 -13.67
CA SER A 53 -5.82 -5.04 -14.66
C SER A 53 -5.99 -6.42 -14.05
N ILE A 54 -6.97 -7.17 -14.56
CA ILE A 54 -7.23 -8.54 -14.15
C ILE A 54 -7.14 -9.40 -15.38
N ASP A 55 -6.15 -10.32 -15.41
CA ASP A 55 -5.95 -11.20 -16.55
C ASP A 55 -7.01 -12.31 -16.59
N THR A 56 -7.03 -13.06 -17.69
CA THR A 56 -7.99 -14.16 -17.85
C THR A 56 -7.83 -15.24 -16.78
N ASP A 57 -6.61 -15.42 -16.25
CA ASP A 57 -6.35 -16.36 -15.17
C ASP A 57 -6.58 -15.75 -13.80
N GLN A 58 -7.20 -14.58 -13.73
CA GLN A 58 -7.54 -13.84 -12.51
C GLN A 58 -6.34 -13.22 -11.79
N THR A 59 -5.17 -13.17 -12.44
CA THR A 59 -4.01 -12.50 -11.88
C THR A 59 -4.20 -10.99 -11.96
N ILE A 60 -3.96 -10.32 -10.84
CA ILE A 60 -4.09 -8.87 -10.71
C ILE A 60 -2.73 -8.21 -10.93
N LYS A 61 -2.70 -7.19 -11.78
CA LYS A 61 -1.47 -6.44 -12.05
C LYS A 61 -1.72 -4.95 -11.90
N LEU A 62 -0.74 -4.25 -11.36
CA LEU A 62 -0.83 -2.80 -11.23
C LEU A 62 -0.61 -2.16 -12.59
N LEU A 63 -1.51 -1.25 -12.97
CA LEU A 63 -1.30 -0.40 -14.13
C LEU A 63 -0.48 0.82 -13.70
N PRO A 64 0.10 1.58 -14.64
CA PRO A 64 1.01 2.68 -14.26
C PRO A 64 0.44 3.64 -13.21
N LYS A 65 -0.84 3.98 -13.32
CA LYS A 65 -1.52 4.88 -12.39
C LYS A 65 -1.57 4.28 -10.98
N GLY A 66 -1.89 2.99 -10.89
CA GLY A 66 -1.94 2.30 -9.60
C GLY A 66 -0.55 2.05 -9.03
N LEU A 67 0.40 1.73 -9.89
CA LEU A 67 1.78 1.50 -9.46
C LEU A 67 2.38 2.75 -8.83
N GLU A 68 2.15 3.92 -9.43
CA GLU A 68 2.66 5.18 -8.90
C GLU A 68 2.16 5.42 -7.47
N ILE A 69 0.86 5.20 -7.25
CA ILE A 69 0.26 5.37 -5.93
C ILE A 69 0.82 4.34 -4.95
N ALA A 70 0.88 3.07 -5.37
CA ALA A 70 1.38 2.00 -4.51
C ALA A 70 2.82 2.24 -4.08
N GLU A 71 3.68 2.68 -5.01
CA GLU A 71 5.07 2.96 -4.69
C GLU A 71 5.22 4.13 -3.74
N ARG A 72 4.40 5.17 -3.91
CA ARG A 72 4.43 6.33 -3.02
C ARG A 72 4.07 5.94 -1.59
N ILE A 73 3.01 5.15 -1.43
CA ILE A 73 2.58 4.71 -0.10
C ILE A 73 3.60 3.74 0.51
N TYR A 74 4.14 2.85 -0.30
CA TYR A 74 5.15 1.90 0.17
C TYR A 74 6.40 2.63 0.66
N GLU A 75 6.83 3.66 -0.06
CA GLU A 75 7.98 4.46 0.37
C GLU A 75 7.69 5.13 1.71
N ARG A 76 6.49 5.72 1.86
CA ARG A 76 6.11 6.35 3.13
C ARG A 76 6.14 5.34 4.27
N HIS A 77 5.61 4.14 4.05
CA HIS A 77 5.61 3.11 5.07
C HIS A 77 7.04 2.77 5.50
N THR A 78 7.92 2.54 4.53
CA THR A 78 9.31 2.16 4.79
C THR A 78 10.05 3.26 5.55
N VAL A 79 9.93 4.49 5.09
CA VAL A 79 10.62 5.64 5.71
C VAL A 79 10.12 5.89 7.13
N LEU A 80 8.80 5.90 7.31
CA LEU A 80 8.23 6.16 8.64
C LEU A 80 8.57 5.05 9.63
N THR A 81 8.53 3.80 9.19
CA THR A 81 8.91 2.67 10.04
C THR A 81 10.35 2.83 10.50
N SER A 82 11.26 3.14 9.57
CA SER A 82 12.65 3.34 9.88
C SER A 82 12.86 4.49 10.85
N PHE A 83 12.16 5.61 10.64
CA PHE A 83 12.25 6.76 11.52
C PHE A 83 11.84 6.41 12.95
N PHE A 84 10.72 5.72 13.10
CA PHE A 84 10.24 5.35 14.42
C PHE A 84 11.20 4.40 15.12
N GLU A 85 11.79 3.46 14.41
CA GLU A 85 12.80 2.57 14.99
C GLU A 85 14.01 3.35 15.46
N GLN A 86 14.44 4.34 14.70
CA GLN A 86 15.61 5.13 15.05
C GLN A 86 15.40 5.95 16.34
N ILE A 87 14.18 6.35 16.61
CA ILE A 87 13.89 7.10 17.85
C ILE A 87 13.54 6.18 19.02
N GLY A 88 13.67 4.87 18.84
CA GLY A 88 13.56 3.92 19.94
C GLY A 88 12.26 3.11 19.98
N VAL A 89 11.42 3.20 18.95
CA VAL A 89 10.17 2.43 18.90
C VAL A 89 10.48 1.01 18.42
N SER A 90 9.83 0.01 19.02
CA SER A 90 10.04 -1.37 18.59
C SER A 90 9.62 -1.56 17.12
N LYS A 91 10.21 -2.54 16.47
CA LYS A 91 9.93 -2.81 15.06
C LYS A 91 8.44 -3.04 14.79
N GLU A 92 7.80 -3.80 15.66
CA GLU A 92 6.37 -4.14 15.51
C GLU A 92 5.50 -2.89 15.62
N THR A 93 5.74 -2.09 16.67
CA THR A 93 4.96 -0.86 16.88
C THR A 93 5.24 0.16 15.79
N ALA A 94 6.51 0.27 15.37
CA ALA A 94 6.89 1.21 14.31
C ALA A 94 6.11 0.92 13.02
N SER A 95 6.01 -0.35 12.65
CA SER A 95 5.30 -0.75 11.43
C SER A 95 3.81 -0.44 11.54
N VAL A 96 3.20 -0.73 12.69
CA VAL A 96 1.77 -0.47 12.92
C VAL A 96 1.47 1.02 12.85
N ASP A 97 2.29 1.84 13.53
CA ASP A 97 2.07 3.28 13.55
C ASP A 97 2.31 3.91 12.18
N ALA A 98 3.33 3.44 11.46
CA ALA A 98 3.59 3.91 10.11
C ALA A 98 2.38 3.66 9.21
N CYS A 99 1.79 2.48 9.32
CA CYS A 99 0.59 2.13 8.54
C CYS A 99 -0.57 3.08 8.82
N LYS A 100 -0.68 3.54 10.07
CA LYS A 100 -1.77 4.45 10.45
C LYS A 100 -1.60 5.84 9.87
N ILE A 101 -0.38 6.35 9.79
CA ILE A 101 -0.17 7.75 9.39
C ILE A 101 0.29 7.96 7.96
N GLU A 102 0.71 6.90 7.28
CA GLU A 102 1.30 7.05 5.93
C GLU A 102 0.35 7.68 4.92
N HIS A 103 -0.95 7.51 5.12
CA HIS A 103 -1.97 8.04 4.20
C HIS A 103 -2.33 9.50 4.49
N ASP A 104 -2.06 9.97 5.71
CA ASP A 104 -2.54 11.27 6.18
C ASP A 104 -1.45 12.32 6.31
N ILE A 105 -0.20 11.90 6.39
CA ILE A 105 0.92 12.83 6.57
C ILE A 105 1.12 13.68 5.32
N SER A 106 1.40 14.97 5.51
CA SER A 106 1.65 15.85 4.37
C SER A 106 2.98 15.52 3.71
N SER A 107 3.10 15.90 2.44
CA SER A 107 4.35 15.71 1.71
C SER A 107 5.48 16.51 2.34
N GLU A 108 5.19 17.70 2.83
CA GLU A 108 6.21 18.54 3.49
C GLU A 108 6.79 17.83 4.71
N THR A 109 5.93 17.31 5.58
CA THR A 109 6.38 16.63 6.80
C THR A 109 7.12 15.34 6.44
N PHE A 110 6.60 14.59 5.48
CA PHE A 110 7.23 13.35 5.05
C PHE A 110 8.64 13.61 4.50
N GLU A 111 8.81 14.62 3.64
CA GLU A 111 10.13 14.92 3.07
C GLU A 111 11.11 15.38 4.15
N ALA A 112 10.64 16.11 5.16
CA ALA A 112 11.50 16.51 6.27
C ALA A 112 12.00 15.30 7.06
N ILE A 113 11.11 14.34 7.33
CA ILE A 113 11.49 13.11 8.03
C ILE A 113 12.48 12.30 7.19
N LYS A 114 12.23 12.20 5.89
CA LYS A 114 13.08 11.46 4.97
C LYS A 114 14.51 12.01 4.97
N LYS A 115 14.66 13.33 5.03
CA LYS A 115 15.99 13.95 5.07
C LYS A 115 16.75 13.59 6.34
N ILE A 116 16.06 13.51 7.47
CA ILE A 116 16.70 13.18 8.75
C ILE A 116 17.25 11.76 8.73
N ILE A 117 16.48 10.81 8.25
CA ILE A 117 16.90 9.40 8.32
C ILE A 117 17.97 9.04 7.29
N LYS A 118 18.17 9.86 6.27
CA LYS A 118 19.21 9.61 5.28
C LYS A 118 20.61 9.96 5.77
N LYS A 119 20.70 10.61 6.91
CA LYS A 119 21.97 10.90 7.54
C LYS A 119 22.42 9.73 8.41
#